data_d84585780c1af0186ccc515182345b23
#
_entry.id   d84585780c1af0186ccc515182345b23
#
_cell.length_a   1.000
_cell.length_b   1.000
_cell.length_c   1.000
_cell.angle_alpha   90.00
_cell.angle_beta   90.00
_cell.angle_gamma   90.00
#
_symmetry.space_group_name_H-M   'P 1'
#
loop_
_entity.id
_entity.type
_entity.pdbx_description
1 polymer ?
#
loop_
_entity_poly.entity_id
_entity_poly.type
_entity_poly.pdbx_seq_one_letter_code
_entity_poly.pdbx_strand_id
1 'polypeptide(L)'
;MTNPPTADLDLEERRRVRDAWAETRRRIAVLEAEAAELLVTQIAFHDEDVASAPHHRDAIHRSMVAEFAAAGHVSTGTMEFAFADALALSTALPRVRQAFRTGALSSAHVREIARASAIVDEAIRNRVVAPETMALFETAVLVVAEAETAARTRVHARRVASALVGETITERHRRAADERCVTVRSVDDGLAVLTAILPEWAAVAIADRLTQLTRTVIRARAAVPARDAGSDGASHPRSDTTISSGDGGTFALDPEAESAPSDTRSWSQVQADLLTDLLLTADPSAVEGEGLSGVRGRLQVTVAATTLAGLDDRPAELDGHGALHPDIARALAGRDGGWTRLFLDPHGQVVETDAHSPTESMRRLLRARDQHCRFPGCRQPVHRCDIDHTWDHAKGGSTRVDNLAHLCRGHHVLKHPDVPEPQRWTVRQHPGGVLEWRSPLGAVHTDHAPSRVAFV
;
A
#
# COMPACT_ATOMS: atom_id res chain seq x y z
N MET A 1 56.11 -30.40 0.87
CA MET A 1 54.75 -29.97 1.35
C MET A 1 54.38 -28.76 0.49
N THR A 2 53.62 -29.00 -0.57
CA THR A 2 53.13 -27.94 -1.45
C THR A 2 51.94 -27.23 -0.77
N ASN A 3 52.08 -25.96 -0.47
CA ASN A 3 50.94 -25.15 -0.02
C ASN A 3 49.79 -25.26 -1.05
N PRO A 4 48.54 -25.51 -0.61
CA PRO A 4 47.41 -25.46 -1.52
C PRO A 4 47.36 -24.07 -2.19
N PRO A 5 46.95 -23.98 -3.45
CA PRO A 5 46.87 -22.72 -4.14
C PRO A 5 45.87 -21.81 -3.44
N THR A 6 46.17 -20.50 -3.35
CA THR A 6 45.35 -19.46 -2.68
C THR A 6 43.89 -19.47 -3.13
N ALA A 7 43.57 -19.91 -4.34
CA ALA A 7 42.21 -20.06 -4.87
C ALA A 7 41.38 -21.15 -4.12
N ASP A 8 41.99 -22.21 -3.64
CA ASP A 8 41.28 -23.29 -2.92
C ASP A 8 40.93 -22.86 -1.50
N LEU A 9 41.78 -22.06 -0.85
CA LEU A 9 41.49 -21.48 0.48
C LEU A 9 40.33 -20.48 0.42
N ASP A 10 40.24 -19.68 -0.64
CA ASP A 10 39.15 -18.75 -0.86
C ASP A 10 37.82 -19.52 -1.10
N LEU A 11 37.83 -20.61 -1.83
CA LEU A 11 36.65 -21.45 -2.05
C LEU A 11 36.15 -22.13 -0.75
N GLU A 12 37.04 -22.60 0.11
CA GLU A 12 36.65 -23.16 1.40
C GLU A 12 36.03 -22.12 2.32
N GLU A 13 36.57 -20.91 2.39
CA GLU A 13 36.01 -19.83 3.19
C GLU A 13 34.62 -19.45 2.69
N ARG A 14 34.42 -19.29 1.40
CA ARG A 14 33.11 -19.04 0.80
C ARG A 14 32.10 -20.13 1.09
N ARG A 15 32.52 -21.41 1.11
CA ARG A 15 31.66 -22.54 1.51
C ARG A 15 31.24 -22.40 2.98
N ARG A 16 32.18 -22.12 3.88
CA ARG A 16 31.89 -21.91 5.32
C ARG A 16 30.89 -20.78 5.53
N VAL A 17 31.07 -19.65 4.87
CA VAL A 17 30.15 -18.51 4.95
C VAL A 17 28.76 -18.91 4.45
N ARG A 18 28.65 -19.60 3.30
CA ARG A 18 27.38 -20.09 2.77
C ARG A 18 26.70 -21.05 3.75
N ASP A 19 27.44 -21.98 4.32
CA ASP A 19 26.89 -23.01 5.20
C ASP A 19 26.46 -22.42 6.54
N ALA A 20 27.24 -21.46 7.08
CA ALA A 20 26.86 -20.67 8.27
C ALA A 20 25.60 -19.81 8.02
N TRP A 21 25.48 -19.22 6.83
CA TRP A 21 24.27 -18.49 6.46
C TRP A 21 23.05 -19.42 6.36
N ALA A 22 23.18 -20.60 5.73
CA ALA A 22 22.11 -21.58 5.62
C ALA A 22 21.65 -22.08 7.00
N GLU A 23 22.59 -22.33 7.90
CA GLU A 23 22.28 -22.74 9.28
C GLU A 23 21.57 -21.60 10.05
N THR A 24 22.01 -20.35 9.89
CA THR A 24 21.33 -19.19 10.48
C THR A 24 19.90 -19.07 9.98
N ARG A 25 19.66 -19.32 8.68
CA ARG A 25 18.30 -19.32 8.11
C ARG A 25 17.41 -20.40 8.74
N ARG A 26 17.94 -21.62 9.00
CA ARG A 26 17.21 -22.67 9.71
C ARG A 26 16.86 -22.26 11.13
N ARG A 27 17.81 -21.67 11.87
CA ARG A 27 17.55 -21.17 13.23
C ARG A 27 16.50 -20.08 13.27
N ILE A 28 16.49 -19.17 12.30
CA ILE A 28 15.43 -18.16 12.16
C ILE A 28 14.08 -18.83 11.97
N ALA A 29 13.98 -19.86 11.11
CA ALA A 29 12.74 -20.59 10.90
C ALA A 29 12.23 -21.28 12.17
N VAL A 30 13.12 -21.84 12.98
CA VAL A 30 12.77 -22.43 14.29
C VAL A 30 12.20 -21.36 15.23
N LEU A 31 12.83 -20.19 15.34
CA LEU A 31 12.32 -19.08 16.15
C LEU A 31 10.98 -18.54 15.64
N GLU A 32 10.79 -18.48 14.32
CA GLU A 32 9.50 -18.13 13.72
C GLU A 32 8.42 -19.18 14.05
N ALA A 33 8.79 -20.45 14.11
CA ALA A 33 7.88 -21.52 14.54
C ALA A 33 7.51 -21.40 16.03
N GLU A 34 8.47 -21.09 16.89
CA GLU A 34 8.21 -20.81 18.31
C GLU A 34 7.27 -19.62 18.48
N ALA A 35 7.47 -18.55 17.71
CA ALA A 35 6.55 -17.40 17.70
C ALA A 35 5.13 -17.81 17.27
N ALA A 36 4.98 -18.66 16.25
CA ALA A 36 3.69 -19.18 15.83
C ALA A 36 3.00 -20.02 16.92
N GLU A 37 3.75 -20.80 17.71
CA GLU A 37 3.19 -21.55 18.86
C GLU A 37 2.62 -20.62 19.95
N LEU A 38 3.25 -19.46 20.19
CA LEU A 38 2.71 -18.45 21.10
C LEU A 38 1.38 -17.90 20.60
N LEU A 39 1.25 -17.68 19.27
CA LEU A 39 -0.02 -17.24 18.67
C LEU A 39 -1.10 -18.34 18.79
N VAL A 40 -0.75 -19.61 18.66
CA VAL A 40 -1.69 -20.74 18.91
C VAL A 40 -2.20 -20.71 20.35
N THR A 41 -1.31 -20.46 21.32
CA THR A 41 -1.71 -20.32 22.73
C THR A 41 -2.66 -19.14 22.93
N GLN A 42 -2.41 -18.02 22.28
CA GLN A 42 -3.29 -16.86 22.36
C GLN A 42 -4.67 -17.10 21.71
N ILE A 43 -4.73 -17.91 20.64
CA ILE A 43 -6.00 -18.29 20.03
C ILE A 43 -6.89 -19.04 21.04
N ALA A 44 -6.31 -19.91 21.87
CA ALA A 44 -7.07 -20.60 22.89
C ALA A 44 -7.71 -19.63 23.91
N PHE A 45 -6.99 -18.62 24.38
CA PHE A 45 -7.55 -17.57 25.24
C PHE A 45 -8.63 -16.75 24.52
N HIS A 46 -8.41 -16.40 23.25
CA HIS A 46 -9.41 -15.72 22.43
C HIS A 46 -10.71 -16.52 22.33
N ASP A 47 -10.62 -17.84 22.14
CA ASP A 47 -11.79 -18.71 22.03
C ASP A 47 -12.57 -18.77 23.36
N GLU A 48 -11.88 -18.76 24.51
CA GLU A 48 -12.50 -18.63 25.83
C GLU A 48 -13.20 -17.29 26.01
N ASP A 49 -12.58 -16.19 25.62
CA ASP A 49 -13.16 -14.86 25.66
C ASP A 49 -14.41 -14.76 24.77
N VAL A 50 -14.33 -15.29 23.54
CA VAL A 50 -15.48 -15.34 22.62
C VAL A 50 -16.61 -16.23 23.17
N ALA A 51 -16.29 -17.35 23.80
CA ALA A 51 -17.30 -18.19 24.43
C ALA A 51 -18.03 -17.45 25.57
N SER A 52 -17.31 -16.60 26.30
CA SER A 52 -17.88 -15.77 27.38
C SER A 52 -18.71 -14.59 26.87
N ALA A 53 -18.40 -14.07 25.68
CA ALA A 53 -19.06 -12.91 25.08
C ALA A 53 -19.27 -13.05 23.55
N PRO A 54 -20.12 -13.99 23.09
CA PRO A 54 -20.22 -14.35 21.67
C PRO A 54 -20.63 -13.20 20.73
N HIS A 55 -21.41 -12.25 21.24
CA HIS A 55 -21.86 -11.06 20.48
C HIS A 55 -20.74 -10.07 20.18
N HIS A 56 -19.61 -10.18 20.89
CA HIS A 56 -18.46 -9.30 20.75
C HIS A 56 -17.28 -9.97 20.01
N ARG A 57 -17.48 -11.12 19.39
CA ARG A 57 -16.42 -11.91 18.69
C ARG A 57 -15.48 -11.05 17.86
N ASP A 58 -16.03 -10.22 16.97
CA ASP A 58 -15.25 -9.39 16.07
C ASP A 58 -14.43 -8.32 16.81
N ALA A 59 -14.96 -7.77 17.88
CA ALA A 59 -14.29 -6.78 18.69
C ALA A 59 -13.14 -7.40 19.49
N ILE A 60 -13.36 -8.56 20.08
CA ILE A 60 -12.37 -9.36 20.82
C ILE A 60 -11.23 -9.74 19.87
N HIS A 61 -11.55 -10.26 18.69
CA HIS A 61 -10.54 -10.60 17.66
C HIS A 61 -9.69 -9.41 17.27
N ARG A 62 -10.31 -8.27 16.94
CA ARG A 62 -9.57 -7.05 16.57
C ARG A 62 -8.69 -6.53 17.70
N SER A 63 -9.15 -6.63 18.94
CA SER A 63 -8.35 -6.22 20.11
C SER A 63 -7.11 -7.09 20.27
N MET A 64 -7.26 -8.42 20.15
CA MET A 64 -6.15 -9.37 20.18
C MET A 64 -5.12 -9.07 19.08
N VAL A 65 -5.58 -8.93 17.84
CA VAL A 65 -4.68 -8.62 16.70
C VAL A 65 -3.95 -7.30 16.91
N ALA A 66 -4.65 -6.27 17.40
CA ALA A 66 -4.06 -4.96 17.66
C ALA A 66 -2.99 -5.01 18.75
N GLU A 67 -3.22 -5.77 19.82
CA GLU A 67 -2.26 -5.99 20.92
C GLU A 67 -0.95 -6.57 20.39
N PHE A 68 -1.03 -7.69 19.65
CA PHE A 68 0.14 -8.38 19.13
C PHE A 68 0.85 -7.57 18.02
N ALA A 69 0.08 -6.87 17.19
CA ALA A 69 0.63 -5.97 16.19
C ALA A 69 1.45 -4.83 16.83
N ALA A 70 0.93 -4.21 17.89
CA ALA A 70 1.60 -3.15 18.60
C ALA A 70 2.84 -3.67 19.35
N ALA A 71 2.75 -4.82 20.02
CA ALA A 71 3.87 -5.43 20.73
C ALA A 71 5.01 -5.86 19.79
N GLY A 72 4.65 -6.36 18.60
CA GLY A 72 5.62 -6.82 17.59
C GLY A 72 6.09 -5.73 16.63
N HIS A 73 5.60 -4.48 16.74
CA HIS A 73 5.87 -3.37 15.81
C HIS A 73 5.57 -3.72 14.34
N VAL A 74 4.52 -4.51 14.10
CA VAL A 74 4.06 -4.91 12.77
C VAL A 74 2.68 -4.35 12.45
N SER A 75 2.28 -4.37 11.17
CA SER A 75 0.94 -3.94 10.81
C SER A 75 -0.12 -4.96 11.29
N THR A 76 -1.33 -4.48 11.58
CA THR A 76 -2.47 -5.35 11.92
C THR A 76 -2.74 -6.38 10.83
N GLY A 77 -2.63 -5.99 9.54
CA GLY A 77 -2.78 -6.93 8.44
C GLY A 77 -1.70 -8.04 8.41
N THR A 78 -0.45 -7.72 8.79
CA THR A 78 0.60 -8.72 8.93
C THR A 78 0.27 -9.70 10.06
N MET A 79 -0.25 -9.18 11.19
CA MET A 79 -0.62 -10.00 12.34
C MET A 79 -1.85 -10.86 12.08
N GLU A 80 -2.84 -10.37 11.34
CA GLU A 80 -3.98 -11.18 10.89
C GLU A 80 -3.53 -12.42 10.11
N PHE A 81 -2.60 -12.25 9.16
CA PHE A 81 -2.04 -13.38 8.43
C PHE A 81 -1.25 -14.33 9.34
N ALA A 82 -0.50 -13.81 10.31
CA ALA A 82 0.25 -14.63 11.25
C ALA A 82 -0.67 -15.50 12.13
N PHE A 83 -1.78 -14.93 12.62
CA PHE A 83 -2.80 -15.68 13.35
C PHE A 83 -3.51 -16.72 12.47
N ALA A 84 -3.83 -16.39 11.22
CA ALA A 84 -4.44 -17.33 10.28
C ALA A 84 -3.49 -18.49 9.97
N ASP A 85 -2.20 -18.22 9.73
CA ASP A 85 -1.19 -19.23 9.49
C ASP A 85 -0.99 -20.13 10.74
N ALA A 86 -0.95 -19.54 11.95
CA ALA A 86 -0.84 -20.28 13.22
C ALA A 86 -2.06 -21.19 13.45
N LEU A 87 -3.26 -20.71 13.18
CA LEU A 87 -4.50 -21.49 13.27
C LEU A 87 -4.46 -22.68 12.31
N ALA A 88 -4.10 -22.46 11.04
CA ALA A 88 -3.98 -23.54 10.05
C ALA A 88 -2.96 -24.61 10.48
N LEU A 89 -1.80 -24.19 10.99
CA LEU A 89 -0.78 -25.10 11.53
C LEU A 89 -1.28 -25.94 12.70
N SER A 90 -2.08 -25.33 13.59
CA SER A 90 -2.57 -26.03 14.79
C SER A 90 -3.71 -27.00 14.52
N THR A 91 -4.58 -26.69 13.55
CA THR A 91 -5.82 -27.43 13.32
C THR A 91 -5.75 -28.39 12.12
N ALA A 92 -5.12 -27.96 11.02
CA ALA A 92 -5.21 -28.67 9.74
C ALA A 92 -3.87 -29.22 9.22
N LEU A 93 -2.73 -28.69 9.67
CA LEU A 93 -1.43 -28.92 9.05
C LEU A 93 -0.36 -29.43 10.05
N PRO A 94 -0.59 -30.56 10.74
CA PRO A 94 0.32 -31.05 11.79
C PRO A 94 1.71 -31.43 11.27
N ARG A 95 1.83 -31.98 10.05
CA ARG A 95 3.11 -32.36 9.44
C ARG A 95 3.89 -31.10 8.97
N VAL A 96 3.22 -30.13 8.39
CA VAL A 96 3.83 -28.84 8.04
C VAL A 96 4.32 -28.12 9.29
N ARG A 97 3.53 -28.14 10.37
CA ARG A 97 3.92 -27.62 11.68
C ARG A 97 5.19 -28.27 12.19
N GLN A 98 5.30 -29.60 12.10
CA GLN A 98 6.50 -30.31 12.52
C GLN A 98 7.72 -29.95 11.67
N ALA A 99 7.58 -29.87 10.34
CA ALA A 99 8.67 -29.47 9.44
C ALA A 99 9.11 -28.01 9.70
N PHE A 100 8.19 -27.12 10.05
CA PHE A 100 8.50 -25.74 10.45
C PHE A 100 9.27 -25.70 11.77
N ARG A 101 8.85 -26.46 12.79
CA ARG A 101 9.53 -26.55 14.09
C ARG A 101 10.97 -27.06 14.00
N THR A 102 11.28 -27.89 13.02
CA THR A 102 12.65 -28.40 12.78
C THR A 102 13.47 -27.45 11.88
N GLY A 103 12.89 -26.38 11.39
CA GLY A 103 13.55 -25.44 10.48
C GLY A 103 13.70 -25.95 9.05
N ALA A 104 13.05 -27.08 8.69
CA ALA A 104 13.01 -27.55 7.31
C ALA A 104 12.21 -26.61 6.38
N LEU A 105 11.23 -25.91 6.91
CA LEU A 105 10.44 -24.91 6.21
C LEU A 105 10.65 -23.52 6.83
N SER A 106 10.57 -22.48 6.02
CA SER A 106 10.50 -21.09 6.50
C SER A 106 9.04 -20.63 6.63
N SER A 107 8.80 -19.53 7.37
CA SER A 107 7.48 -18.88 7.44
C SER A 107 6.87 -18.54 6.07
N ALA A 108 7.71 -18.25 5.07
CA ALA A 108 7.25 -18.05 3.70
C ALA A 108 6.66 -19.31 3.06
N HIS A 109 7.25 -20.50 3.32
CA HIS A 109 6.69 -21.77 2.88
C HIS A 109 5.35 -22.07 3.59
N VAL A 110 5.33 -21.90 4.91
CA VAL A 110 4.11 -22.09 5.71
C VAL A 110 2.95 -21.26 5.17
N ARG A 111 3.18 -19.98 4.92
CA ARG A 111 2.17 -19.07 4.37
C ARG A 111 1.59 -19.55 3.04
N GLU A 112 2.43 -19.99 2.12
CA GLU A 112 1.96 -20.48 0.82
C GLU A 112 1.22 -21.82 0.92
N ILE A 113 1.63 -22.70 1.84
CA ILE A 113 0.95 -23.96 2.11
C ILE A 113 -0.40 -23.73 2.80
N ALA A 114 -0.45 -22.87 3.83
CA ALA A 114 -1.68 -22.52 4.54
C ALA A 114 -2.72 -21.88 3.60
N ARG A 115 -2.28 -20.99 2.72
CA ARG A 115 -3.18 -20.42 1.69
C ARG A 115 -3.75 -21.47 0.75
N ALA A 116 -2.93 -22.43 0.32
CA ALA A 116 -3.39 -23.50 -0.58
C ALA A 116 -4.28 -24.51 0.13
N SER A 117 -4.02 -24.81 1.42
CA SER A 117 -4.82 -25.74 2.22
C SER A 117 -6.24 -25.26 2.45
N ALA A 118 -6.48 -23.93 2.43
CA ALA A 118 -7.81 -23.36 2.58
C ALA A 118 -8.80 -23.87 1.52
N ILE A 119 -8.32 -24.20 0.31
CA ILE A 119 -9.13 -24.80 -0.77
C ILE A 119 -9.61 -26.20 -0.35
N VAL A 120 -8.71 -26.98 0.22
CA VAL A 120 -9.00 -28.36 0.69
C VAL A 120 -9.91 -28.31 1.92
N ASP A 121 -9.63 -27.42 2.86
CA ASP A 121 -10.43 -27.21 4.08
C ASP A 121 -11.86 -26.79 3.76
N GLU A 122 -12.05 -25.89 2.81
CA GLU A 122 -13.38 -25.49 2.32
C GLU A 122 -14.13 -26.68 1.70
N ALA A 123 -13.43 -27.48 0.88
CA ALA A 123 -14.04 -28.66 0.26
C ALA A 123 -14.41 -29.74 1.30
N ILE A 124 -13.63 -29.89 2.37
CA ILE A 124 -13.95 -30.78 3.51
C ILE A 124 -15.18 -30.25 4.25
N ARG A 125 -15.22 -28.96 4.59
CA ARG A 125 -16.39 -28.33 5.28
C ARG A 125 -17.66 -28.48 4.45
N ASN A 126 -17.57 -28.35 3.14
CA ASN A 126 -18.69 -28.52 2.21
C ASN A 126 -18.97 -29.99 1.88
N ARG A 127 -18.25 -30.93 2.47
CA ARG A 127 -18.39 -32.40 2.26
C ARG A 127 -18.18 -32.85 0.80
N VAL A 128 -17.39 -32.08 0.05
CA VAL A 128 -16.98 -32.43 -1.32
C VAL A 128 -15.92 -33.51 -1.31
N VAL A 129 -15.01 -33.46 -0.34
CA VAL A 129 -13.94 -34.45 -0.13
C VAL A 129 -13.91 -34.88 1.33
N ALA A 130 -13.30 -36.05 1.59
CA ALA A 130 -13.18 -36.61 2.92
C ALA A 130 -12.11 -35.86 3.76
N PRO A 131 -12.20 -35.84 5.11
CA PRO A 131 -11.22 -35.16 5.97
C PRO A 131 -9.77 -35.63 5.78
N GLU A 132 -9.57 -36.88 5.43
CA GLU A 132 -8.26 -37.49 5.18
C GLU A 132 -7.52 -36.87 4.00
N THR A 133 -8.24 -36.14 3.13
CA THR A 133 -7.68 -35.42 1.98
C THR A 133 -6.66 -34.37 2.42
N MET A 134 -6.80 -33.77 3.60
CA MET A 134 -5.81 -32.84 4.14
C MET A 134 -4.45 -33.52 4.40
N ALA A 135 -4.45 -34.74 4.95
CA ALA A 135 -3.21 -35.48 5.17
C ALA A 135 -2.52 -35.85 3.85
N LEU A 136 -3.29 -36.16 2.80
CA LEU A 136 -2.74 -36.40 1.45
C LEU A 136 -2.15 -35.11 0.87
N PHE A 137 -2.84 -33.98 1.06
CA PHE A 137 -2.33 -32.66 0.64
C PHE A 137 -0.98 -32.36 1.31
N GLU A 138 -0.88 -32.47 2.65
CA GLU A 138 0.38 -32.23 3.38
C GLU A 138 1.51 -33.11 2.85
N THR A 139 1.24 -34.41 2.68
CA THR A 139 2.26 -35.38 2.22
C THR A 139 2.79 -35.01 0.84
N ALA A 140 1.90 -34.66 -0.10
CA ALA A 140 2.29 -34.28 -1.45
C ALA A 140 3.05 -32.94 -1.51
N VAL A 141 2.66 -31.98 -0.69
CA VAL A 141 3.27 -30.64 -0.70
C VAL A 141 4.64 -30.64 -0.03
N LEU A 142 4.83 -31.38 1.07
CA LEU A 142 6.09 -31.43 1.81
C LEU A 142 7.25 -31.93 0.96
N VAL A 143 7.01 -32.93 0.08
CA VAL A 143 8.04 -33.47 -0.83
C VAL A 143 8.72 -32.35 -1.66
N VAL A 144 7.97 -31.33 -2.06
CA VAL A 144 8.52 -30.20 -2.83
C VAL A 144 8.97 -29.09 -1.90
N ALA A 145 8.22 -28.80 -0.84
CA ALA A 145 8.48 -27.67 0.04
C ALA A 145 9.81 -27.78 0.79
N GLU A 146 10.25 -29.00 1.17
CA GLU A 146 11.53 -29.24 1.85
C GLU A 146 12.75 -29.11 0.92
N ALA A 147 12.54 -29.22 -0.40
CA ALA A 147 13.63 -29.18 -1.38
C ALA A 147 13.67 -27.88 -2.19
N GLU A 148 12.60 -27.10 -2.21
CA GLU A 148 12.42 -25.99 -3.15
C GLU A 148 12.11 -24.66 -2.44
N THR A 149 12.07 -23.58 -3.20
CA THR A 149 11.72 -22.25 -2.67
C THR A 149 10.22 -22.12 -2.39
N ALA A 150 9.83 -21.19 -1.49
CA ALA A 150 8.43 -20.90 -1.19
C ALA A 150 7.62 -20.53 -2.45
N ALA A 151 8.25 -19.86 -3.43
CA ALA A 151 7.58 -19.50 -4.70
C ALA A 151 7.23 -20.75 -5.53
N ARG A 152 8.11 -21.75 -5.58
CA ARG A 152 7.83 -23.04 -6.26
C ARG A 152 6.84 -23.88 -5.47
N THR A 153 6.95 -23.87 -4.13
CA THR A 153 5.99 -24.50 -3.22
C THR A 153 4.58 -23.95 -3.44
N ARG A 154 4.41 -22.65 -3.60
CA ARG A 154 3.11 -22.03 -3.91
C ARG A 154 2.44 -22.63 -5.13
N VAL A 155 3.18 -22.72 -6.24
CA VAL A 155 2.64 -23.26 -7.51
C VAL A 155 2.27 -24.73 -7.35
N HIS A 156 3.12 -25.51 -6.68
CA HIS A 156 2.89 -26.92 -6.43
C HIS A 156 1.70 -27.15 -5.49
N ALA A 157 1.65 -26.46 -4.36
CA ALA A 157 0.59 -26.59 -3.36
C ALA A 157 -0.80 -26.27 -3.94
N ARG A 158 -0.90 -25.18 -4.72
CA ARG A 158 -2.15 -24.84 -5.42
C ARG A 158 -2.58 -25.91 -6.43
N ARG A 159 -1.62 -26.50 -7.16
CA ARG A 159 -1.91 -27.57 -8.11
C ARG A 159 -2.39 -28.84 -7.39
N VAL A 160 -1.73 -29.22 -6.30
CA VAL A 160 -2.11 -30.37 -5.48
C VAL A 160 -3.51 -30.16 -4.88
N ALA A 161 -3.77 -29.01 -4.25
CA ALA A 161 -5.08 -28.69 -3.69
C ALA A 161 -6.19 -28.80 -4.74
N SER A 162 -6.00 -28.18 -5.91
CA SER A 162 -6.98 -28.26 -7.00
C SER A 162 -7.19 -29.66 -7.52
N ALA A 163 -6.14 -30.48 -7.62
CA ALA A 163 -6.25 -31.87 -8.08
C ALA A 163 -7.01 -32.75 -7.08
N LEU A 164 -6.78 -32.57 -5.78
CA LEU A 164 -7.44 -33.32 -4.72
C LEU A 164 -8.93 -32.98 -4.59
N VAL A 165 -9.29 -31.73 -4.82
CA VAL A 165 -10.69 -31.26 -4.73
C VAL A 165 -11.46 -31.54 -6.02
N GLY A 166 -10.76 -31.81 -7.15
CA GLY A 166 -11.38 -32.01 -8.44
C GLY A 166 -11.98 -30.73 -9.03
N GLU A 167 -11.51 -29.55 -8.59
CA GLU A 167 -12.03 -28.27 -9.04
C GLU A 167 -11.73 -28.02 -10.51
N THR A 168 -12.77 -27.65 -11.27
CA THR A 168 -12.63 -27.32 -12.70
C THR A 168 -11.90 -25.99 -12.92
N ILE A 169 -11.30 -25.82 -14.11
CA ILE A 169 -10.66 -24.54 -14.49
C ILE A 169 -11.66 -23.38 -14.40
N THR A 170 -12.93 -23.62 -14.75
CA THR A 170 -13.99 -22.61 -14.72
C THR A 170 -14.30 -22.15 -13.30
N GLU A 171 -14.38 -23.06 -12.34
CA GLU A 171 -14.61 -22.73 -10.92
C GLU A 171 -13.45 -21.96 -10.34
N ARG A 172 -12.20 -22.37 -10.64
CA ARG A 172 -11.00 -21.60 -10.23
C ARG A 172 -11.00 -20.20 -10.81
N HIS A 173 -11.37 -20.03 -12.08
CA HIS A 173 -11.49 -18.71 -12.72
C HIS A 173 -12.53 -17.84 -12.03
N ARG A 174 -13.68 -18.41 -11.69
CA ARG A 174 -14.76 -17.67 -10.98
C ARG A 174 -14.28 -17.21 -9.61
N ARG A 175 -13.66 -18.09 -8.82
CA ARG A 175 -13.11 -17.72 -7.49
C ARG A 175 -12.02 -16.66 -7.60
N ALA A 176 -11.07 -16.81 -8.52
CA ALA A 176 -10.02 -15.82 -8.74
C ALA A 176 -10.58 -14.46 -9.20
N ALA A 177 -11.72 -14.46 -9.90
CA ALA A 177 -12.38 -13.22 -10.30
C ALA A 177 -12.93 -12.41 -9.10
N ASP A 178 -13.24 -13.05 -7.97
CA ASP A 178 -13.70 -12.38 -6.75
C ASP A 178 -12.56 -11.67 -6.01
N GLU A 179 -11.30 -12.04 -6.26
CA GLU A 179 -10.11 -11.40 -5.70
C GLU A 179 -9.71 -10.09 -6.44
N ARG A 180 -10.49 -9.63 -7.40
CA ARG A 180 -10.19 -8.40 -8.16
C ARG A 180 -10.13 -7.21 -7.21
N CYS A 181 -9.03 -6.49 -7.26
CA CYS A 181 -8.87 -5.27 -6.47
C CYS A 181 -7.85 -4.33 -7.10
N VAL A 182 -7.89 -3.07 -6.65
CA VAL A 182 -6.86 -2.07 -6.96
C VAL A 182 -6.31 -1.56 -5.65
N THR A 183 -4.99 -1.57 -5.54
CA THR A 183 -4.28 -1.08 -4.34
C THR A 183 -3.21 -0.07 -4.73
N VAL A 184 -2.99 0.91 -3.85
CA VAL A 184 -1.93 1.91 -3.98
C VAL A 184 -1.02 1.80 -2.77
N ARG A 185 0.28 1.72 -3.00
CA ARG A 185 1.30 1.70 -1.96
C ARG A 185 2.36 2.75 -2.29
N SER A 186 2.59 3.69 -1.38
CA SER A 186 3.69 4.65 -1.51
C SER A 186 5.05 3.94 -1.47
N VAL A 187 5.97 4.42 -2.27
CA VAL A 187 7.40 4.10 -2.25
C VAL A 187 8.19 5.39 -2.04
N ASP A 188 9.51 5.28 -1.93
CA ASP A 188 10.35 6.45 -1.70
C ASP A 188 10.31 7.44 -2.87
N ASP A 189 10.81 8.65 -2.64
CA ASP A 189 10.99 9.72 -3.64
C ASP A 189 9.69 10.18 -4.35
N GLY A 190 8.55 10.16 -3.63
CA GLY A 190 7.28 10.66 -4.14
C GLY A 190 6.62 9.76 -5.21
N LEU A 191 7.10 8.52 -5.35
CA LEU A 191 6.51 7.52 -6.23
C LEU A 191 5.52 6.62 -5.48
N ALA A 192 4.63 5.98 -6.21
CA ALA A 192 3.71 4.97 -5.68
C ALA A 192 3.57 3.78 -6.65
N VAL A 193 3.33 2.61 -6.10
CA VAL A 193 2.99 1.42 -6.87
C VAL A 193 1.47 1.28 -6.87
N LEU A 194 0.88 1.37 -8.06
CA LEU A 194 -0.50 1.02 -8.32
C LEU A 194 -0.53 -0.46 -8.76
N THR A 195 -1.20 -1.31 -8.01
CA THR A 195 -1.37 -2.73 -8.33
C THR A 195 -2.83 -3.01 -8.61
N ALA A 196 -3.12 -3.57 -9.76
CA ALA A 196 -4.45 -4.04 -10.12
C ALA A 196 -4.44 -5.56 -10.28
N ILE A 197 -5.28 -6.28 -9.54
CA ILE A 197 -5.55 -7.71 -9.73
C ILE A 197 -6.79 -7.80 -10.62
N LEU A 198 -6.57 -8.29 -11.83
CA LEU A 198 -7.56 -8.35 -12.91
C LEU A 198 -7.60 -9.77 -13.51
N PRO A 199 -8.68 -10.15 -14.19
CA PRO A 199 -8.65 -11.33 -15.06
C PRO A 199 -7.46 -11.25 -16.02
N GLU A 200 -6.77 -12.37 -16.23
CA GLU A 200 -5.53 -12.40 -17.02
C GLU A 200 -5.69 -11.78 -18.42
N TRP A 201 -6.78 -12.08 -19.10
CA TRP A 201 -7.08 -11.51 -20.41
C TRP A 201 -7.19 -9.98 -20.40
N ALA A 202 -7.76 -9.40 -19.33
CA ALA A 202 -7.89 -7.94 -19.18
C ALA A 202 -6.53 -7.30 -18.92
N ALA A 203 -5.72 -7.88 -18.03
CA ALA A 203 -4.38 -7.39 -17.74
C ALA A 203 -3.47 -7.44 -18.99
N VAL A 204 -3.52 -8.54 -19.75
CA VAL A 204 -2.79 -8.69 -21.03
C VAL A 204 -3.27 -7.68 -22.07
N ALA A 205 -4.58 -7.49 -22.22
CA ALA A 205 -5.13 -6.51 -23.16
C ALA A 205 -4.74 -5.06 -22.81
N ILE A 206 -4.72 -4.70 -21.52
CA ILE A 206 -4.27 -3.39 -21.06
C ILE A 206 -2.78 -3.20 -21.39
N ALA A 207 -1.94 -4.18 -21.05
CA ALA A 207 -0.50 -4.13 -21.32
C ALA A 207 -0.20 -4.03 -22.83
N ASP A 208 -0.92 -4.77 -23.67
CA ASP A 208 -0.79 -4.70 -25.14
C ASP A 208 -1.23 -3.31 -25.65
N ARG A 209 -2.36 -2.80 -25.19
CA ARG A 209 -2.85 -1.46 -25.55
C ARG A 209 -1.85 -0.37 -25.20
N LEU A 210 -1.30 -0.39 -24.00
CA LEU A 210 -0.25 0.55 -23.60
C LEU A 210 1.01 0.42 -24.47
N THR A 211 1.39 -0.81 -24.80
CA THR A 211 2.53 -1.08 -25.69
C THR A 211 2.30 -0.50 -27.10
N GLN A 212 1.11 -0.66 -27.66
CA GLN A 212 0.77 -0.09 -28.98
C GLN A 212 0.78 1.43 -28.97
N LEU A 213 0.20 2.06 -27.96
CA LEU A 213 0.19 3.52 -27.81
C LEU A 213 1.62 4.06 -27.62
N THR A 214 2.44 3.40 -26.80
CA THR A 214 3.85 3.77 -26.61
C THR A 214 4.63 3.70 -27.91
N ARG A 215 4.44 2.65 -28.72
CA ARG A 215 5.07 2.54 -30.04
C ARG A 215 4.68 3.70 -30.95
N THR A 216 3.42 4.13 -30.91
CA THR A 216 2.95 5.26 -31.71
C THR A 216 3.65 6.55 -31.32
N VAL A 217 3.75 6.84 -30.00
CA VAL A 217 4.43 8.02 -29.47
C VAL A 217 5.92 8.01 -29.85
N ILE A 218 6.60 6.88 -29.63
CA ILE A 218 8.04 6.76 -29.93
C ILE A 218 8.31 6.90 -31.43
N ARG A 219 7.48 6.32 -32.30
CA ARG A 219 7.60 6.48 -33.77
C ARG A 219 7.36 7.91 -34.20
N ALA A 220 6.38 8.60 -33.62
CA ALA A 220 6.13 10.00 -33.93
C ALA A 220 7.34 10.89 -33.58
N ARG A 221 8.06 10.61 -32.50
CA ARG A 221 9.32 11.30 -32.15
C ARG A 221 10.42 11.09 -33.21
N ALA A 222 10.57 9.85 -33.68
CA ALA A 222 11.60 9.52 -34.67
C ALA A 222 11.28 10.09 -36.07
N ALA A 223 10.02 10.45 -36.32
CA ALA A 223 9.57 11.02 -37.60
C ALA A 223 9.72 12.57 -37.68
N VAL A 224 10.05 13.24 -36.58
CA VAL A 224 10.38 14.68 -36.58
C VAL A 224 11.85 14.80 -37.08
N PRO A 225 12.08 15.27 -38.30
CA PRO A 225 13.47 15.42 -38.81
C PRO A 225 14.18 16.45 -37.93
N ALA A 226 15.38 16.11 -37.49
CA ALA A 226 16.33 17.10 -36.97
C ALA A 226 16.50 18.16 -38.08
N ARG A 227 16.04 19.37 -37.83
CA ARG A 227 16.38 20.47 -38.70
C ARG A 227 17.88 20.66 -38.60
N ASP A 228 18.59 20.32 -39.69
CA ASP A 228 20.00 20.51 -39.84
C ASP A 228 20.38 21.94 -39.46
N ALA A 229 21.15 22.09 -38.41
CA ALA A 229 21.93 23.27 -38.14
C ALA A 229 23.15 23.22 -39.04
N GLY A 230 23.15 24.00 -40.10
CA GLY A 230 24.38 24.41 -40.75
C GLY A 230 24.69 23.75 -42.08
N SER A 231 24.42 24.46 -43.17
CA SER A 231 25.44 24.64 -44.23
C SER A 231 25.24 26.01 -44.89
N ASP A 232 26.21 26.85 -44.69
CA ASP A 232 26.46 28.06 -45.48
C ASP A 232 26.61 27.76 -46.99
N GLY A 233 26.12 28.65 -47.81
CA GLY A 233 26.64 28.72 -49.15
C GLY A 233 25.67 29.07 -50.26
N ALA A 234 25.49 30.37 -50.50
CA ALA A 234 25.51 31.04 -51.81
C ALA A 234 24.36 30.82 -52.81
N SER A 235 23.83 31.98 -53.12
CA SER A 235 23.51 32.55 -54.45
C SER A 235 22.04 32.69 -54.81
N HIS A 236 21.71 34.00 -54.93
CA HIS A 236 20.53 34.56 -55.61
C HIS A 236 20.41 34.14 -57.09
N PRO A 237 19.24 34.25 -57.71
CA PRO A 237 18.88 35.52 -58.30
C PRO A 237 17.41 35.99 -58.10
N ARG A 238 17.27 37.30 -58.21
CA ARG A 238 16.05 38.09 -58.19
C ARG A 238 15.10 37.77 -59.34
N SER A 239 13.82 37.90 -59.11
CA SER A 239 12.90 38.47 -60.09
C SER A 239 11.75 39.20 -59.39
N ASP A 240 11.65 40.48 -59.75
CA ASP A 240 10.62 41.41 -59.42
C ASP A 240 9.22 40.95 -59.88
N THR A 241 8.23 41.14 -59.04
CA THR A 241 6.92 41.59 -59.54
C THR A 241 6.19 42.30 -58.40
N THR A 242 6.10 43.61 -58.49
CA THR A 242 5.24 44.52 -57.75
C THR A 242 3.79 44.33 -58.14
N ILE A 243 2.88 44.25 -57.15
CA ILE A 243 1.56 44.85 -57.20
C ILE A 243 1.15 45.33 -55.80
N SER A 244 0.71 46.59 -55.83
CA SER A 244 0.37 47.49 -54.74
C SER A 244 -1.00 47.27 -54.12
N SER A 245 -1.10 47.79 -52.88
CA SER A 245 -2.19 48.47 -52.18
C SER A 245 -3.10 47.62 -51.28
N GLY A 246 -3.17 48.06 -50.01
CA GLY A 246 -4.30 47.85 -49.12
C GLY A 246 -3.89 47.70 -47.64
N ASP A 247 -3.79 48.82 -46.99
CA ASP A 247 -3.93 49.17 -45.58
C ASP A 247 -4.33 48.06 -44.60
N GLY A 248 -3.58 47.93 -43.45
CA GLY A 248 -4.04 47.21 -42.29
C GLY A 248 -2.97 46.45 -41.52
N GLY A 249 -2.40 47.12 -40.51
CA GLY A 249 -1.85 46.56 -39.25
C GLY A 249 -0.87 45.40 -39.33
N THR A 250 0.40 45.67 -39.38
CA THR A 250 1.51 44.71 -39.18
C THR A 250 1.57 44.35 -37.70
N PHE A 251 1.04 43.17 -37.30
CA PHE A 251 1.53 42.48 -36.12
C PHE A 251 2.79 41.76 -36.54
N ALA A 252 3.92 42.22 -36.06
CA ALA A 252 5.19 41.50 -36.15
C ALA A 252 5.05 40.27 -35.27
N LEU A 253 4.96 39.08 -35.88
CA LEU A 253 5.16 37.80 -35.18
C LEU A 253 6.68 37.69 -34.97
N ASP A 254 7.08 37.80 -33.70
CA ASP A 254 8.43 37.45 -33.27
C ASP A 254 8.76 36.02 -33.68
N PRO A 255 9.86 35.76 -34.39
CA PRO A 255 10.25 34.43 -34.77
C PRO A 255 11.17 33.77 -33.70
N GLU A 256 10.88 33.92 -32.44
CA GLU A 256 11.46 33.09 -31.38
C GLU A 256 10.44 32.03 -30.96
N ALA A 257 10.08 31.15 -31.88
CA ALA A 257 9.52 29.87 -31.50
C ALA A 257 10.66 29.07 -30.85
N GLU A 258 10.77 29.14 -29.52
CA GLU A 258 11.58 28.20 -28.73
C GLU A 258 11.29 26.79 -29.25
N SER A 259 12.31 26.11 -29.73
CA SER A 259 12.25 24.72 -30.16
C SER A 259 11.81 23.91 -28.93
N ALA A 260 10.60 23.34 -28.97
CA ALA A 260 10.11 22.49 -27.92
C ALA A 260 11.19 21.43 -27.59
N PRO A 261 11.55 21.26 -26.30
CA PRO A 261 12.61 20.33 -25.92
C PRO A 261 12.29 18.94 -26.44
N SER A 262 13.28 18.29 -27.05
CA SER A 262 13.11 16.94 -27.57
C SER A 262 12.68 16.01 -26.43
N ASP A 263 11.58 15.27 -26.62
CA ASP A 263 11.06 14.34 -25.61
C ASP A 263 12.02 13.18 -25.40
N THR A 264 12.75 13.19 -24.27
CA THR A 264 13.79 12.23 -23.90
C THR A 264 13.29 11.09 -23.01
N ARG A 265 11.98 11.00 -22.72
CA ARG A 265 11.41 9.96 -21.87
C ARG A 265 11.71 8.56 -22.39
N SER A 266 12.08 7.65 -21.49
CA SER A 266 12.25 6.23 -21.78
C SER A 266 10.93 5.57 -22.17
N TRP A 267 10.98 4.37 -22.74
CA TRP A 267 9.81 3.56 -23.04
C TRP A 267 8.89 3.40 -21.84
N SER A 268 9.43 3.04 -20.67
CA SER A 268 8.66 2.81 -19.44
C SER A 268 8.04 4.09 -18.90
N GLN A 269 8.71 5.23 -19.02
CA GLN A 269 8.16 6.53 -18.63
C GLN A 269 6.97 6.90 -19.50
N VAL A 270 7.06 6.71 -20.81
CA VAL A 270 5.93 6.96 -21.73
C VAL A 270 4.74 6.03 -21.41
N GLN A 271 5.00 4.76 -21.07
CA GLN A 271 3.92 3.85 -20.65
C GLN A 271 3.23 4.32 -19.37
N ALA A 272 3.99 4.78 -18.38
CA ALA A 272 3.45 5.28 -17.13
C ALA A 272 2.60 6.54 -17.34
N ASP A 273 3.10 7.48 -18.16
CA ASP A 273 2.38 8.72 -18.48
C ASP A 273 1.08 8.42 -19.25
N LEU A 274 1.13 7.53 -20.25
CA LEU A 274 -0.06 7.11 -21.01
C LEU A 274 -1.10 6.41 -20.13
N LEU A 275 -0.67 5.56 -19.18
CA LEU A 275 -1.58 4.94 -18.22
C LEU A 275 -2.26 6.01 -17.36
N THR A 276 -1.49 6.97 -16.87
CA THR A 276 -1.98 8.08 -16.05
C THR A 276 -2.98 8.93 -16.83
N ASP A 277 -2.65 9.32 -18.05
CA ASP A 277 -3.53 10.11 -18.92
C ASP A 277 -4.84 9.38 -19.20
N LEU A 278 -4.78 8.12 -19.61
CA LEU A 278 -5.98 7.32 -19.91
C LEU A 278 -6.91 7.18 -18.70
N LEU A 279 -6.36 6.99 -17.49
CA LEU A 279 -7.16 6.81 -16.29
C LEU A 279 -7.70 8.12 -15.72
N LEU A 280 -6.97 9.23 -15.86
CA LEU A 280 -7.37 10.52 -15.31
C LEU A 280 -8.23 11.36 -16.27
N THR A 281 -8.17 11.11 -17.58
CA THR A 281 -8.94 11.84 -18.60
C THR A 281 -10.18 11.08 -19.08
N ALA A 282 -10.33 9.80 -18.72
CA ALA A 282 -11.51 9.03 -19.08
C ALA A 282 -12.79 9.66 -18.52
N ASP A 283 -13.84 9.74 -19.35
CA ASP A 283 -15.16 10.18 -18.91
C ASP A 283 -15.80 9.09 -18.04
N PRO A 284 -16.10 9.35 -16.75
CA PRO A 284 -16.72 8.36 -15.87
C PRO A 284 -18.08 7.87 -16.38
N SER A 285 -18.80 8.67 -17.20
CA SER A 285 -20.09 8.29 -17.77
C SER A 285 -19.98 7.24 -18.89
N ALA A 286 -18.79 7.04 -19.44
CA ALA A 286 -18.50 6.02 -20.45
C ALA A 286 -18.16 4.64 -19.83
N VAL A 287 -18.07 4.55 -18.51
CA VAL A 287 -17.77 3.30 -17.79
C VAL A 287 -19.07 2.58 -17.46
N GLU A 288 -19.29 1.41 -18.03
CA GLU A 288 -20.41 0.54 -17.66
C GLU A 288 -20.24 0.03 -16.23
N GLY A 289 -21.12 0.47 -15.31
CA GLY A 289 -21.15 0.04 -13.92
C GLY A 289 -22.06 0.92 -13.06
N GLU A 290 -22.97 0.32 -12.32
CA GLU A 290 -23.83 1.03 -11.38
C GLU A 290 -22.98 1.75 -10.30
N GLY A 291 -23.12 3.06 -10.16
CA GLY A 291 -22.60 3.83 -9.03
C GLY A 291 -21.28 4.58 -9.25
N LEU A 292 -20.69 4.57 -10.44
CA LEU A 292 -19.43 5.29 -10.70
C LEU A 292 -19.62 6.71 -11.25
N SER A 293 -20.84 7.11 -11.59
CA SER A 293 -21.16 8.46 -12.07
C SER A 293 -20.92 9.48 -10.96
N GLY A 294 -19.81 10.20 -11.03
CA GLY A 294 -19.48 11.30 -10.09
C GLY A 294 -18.24 11.06 -9.20
N VAL A 295 -17.54 9.94 -9.32
CA VAL A 295 -16.27 9.73 -8.61
C VAL A 295 -15.15 10.51 -9.29
N ARG A 296 -14.97 11.76 -8.89
CA ARG A 296 -13.73 12.50 -9.18
C ARG A 296 -12.73 12.14 -8.10
N GLY A 297 -11.52 11.76 -8.49
CA GLY A 297 -10.42 11.55 -7.56
C GLY A 297 -10.17 12.83 -6.76
N ARG A 298 -10.29 12.77 -5.43
CA ARG A 298 -9.93 13.90 -4.56
C ARG A 298 -8.52 13.66 -4.05
N LEU A 299 -7.63 14.57 -4.42
CA LEU A 299 -6.28 14.65 -3.86
C LEU A 299 -6.28 15.77 -2.83
N GLN A 300 -5.81 15.50 -1.61
CA GLN A 300 -5.53 16.54 -0.64
C GLN A 300 -4.03 16.76 -0.59
N VAL A 301 -3.61 17.98 -0.92
CA VAL A 301 -2.21 18.40 -0.92
C VAL A 301 -2.06 19.57 0.05
N THR A 302 -1.11 19.47 0.97
CA THR A 302 -0.71 20.57 1.85
C THR A 302 0.61 21.16 1.33
N VAL A 303 0.61 22.45 1.03
CA VAL A 303 1.77 23.16 0.49
C VAL A 303 1.98 24.49 1.22
N ALA A 304 3.23 24.86 1.47
CA ALA A 304 3.53 26.18 2.05
C ALA A 304 3.16 27.29 1.06
N ALA A 305 2.60 28.39 1.56
CA ALA A 305 2.23 29.53 0.72
C ALA A 305 3.41 30.12 -0.05
N THR A 306 4.60 30.10 0.55
CA THR A 306 5.87 30.53 -0.07
C THR A 306 6.28 29.62 -1.23
N THR A 307 6.15 28.30 -1.06
CA THR A 307 6.39 27.30 -2.12
C THR A 307 5.40 27.47 -3.26
N LEU A 308 4.12 27.68 -2.93
CA LEU A 308 3.08 27.90 -3.93
C LEU A 308 3.32 29.18 -4.74
N ALA A 309 3.78 30.25 -4.06
CA ALA A 309 4.13 31.51 -4.70
C ALA A 309 5.46 31.47 -5.46
N GLY A 310 6.17 30.34 -5.48
CA GLY A 310 7.47 30.22 -6.14
C GLY A 310 8.63 30.93 -5.42
N LEU A 311 8.46 31.25 -4.14
CA LEU A 311 9.47 31.91 -3.32
C LEU A 311 10.47 30.94 -2.70
N ASP A 312 10.12 29.66 -2.63
CA ASP A 312 10.99 28.56 -2.23
C ASP A 312 10.57 27.25 -2.93
N ASP A 313 11.40 26.20 -2.79
CA ASP A 313 11.17 24.86 -3.37
C ASP A 313 10.99 23.79 -2.29
N ARG A 314 10.38 24.13 -1.16
CA ARG A 314 10.09 23.16 -0.10
C ARG A 314 9.07 22.15 -0.58
N PRO A 315 9.24 20.85 -0.25
CA PRO A 315 8.30 19.84 -0.66
C PRO A 315 6.92 20.11 -0.07
N ALA A 316 5.89 19.87 -0.87
CA ALA A 316 4.51 19.76 -0.42
C ALA A 316 4.28 18.38 0.21
N GLU A 317 3.11 18.16 0.77
CA GLU A 317 2.72 16.92 1.39
C GLU A 317 1.41 16.41 0.76
N LEU A 318 1.45 15.16 0.28
CA LEU A 318 0.27 14.45 -0.19
C LEU A 318 -0.30 13.65 0.98
N ASP A 319 -1.52 13.98 1.40
CA ASP A 319 -2.15 13.39 2.57
C ASP A 319 -2.15 11.86 2.56
N GLY A 320 -1.56 11.27 3.61
CA GLY A 320 -1.46 9.81 3.77
C GLY A 320 -0.37 9.13 2.94
N HIS A 321 0.37 9.87 2.10
CA HIS A 321 1.35 9.30 1.19
C HIS A 321 2.78 9.87 1.33
N GLY A 322 2.93 11.10 1.87
CA GLY A 322 4.25 11.69 2.16
C GLY A 322 4.60 12.88 1.25
N ALA A 323 5.91 13.13 1.08
CA ALA A 323 6.41 14.30 0.39
C ALA A 323 6.07 14.31 -1.10
N LEU A 324 5.59 15.46 -1.59
CA LEU A 324 5.25 15.71 -2.98
C LEU A 324 6.17 16.81 -3.55
N HIS A 325 6.68 16.62 -4.76
CA HIS A 325 7.53 17.60 -5.43
C HIS A 325 6.80 18.95 -5.57
N PRO A 326 7.47 20.10 -5.31
CA PRO A 326 6.83 21.41 -5.33
C PRO A 326 6.20 21.76 -6.68
N ASP A 327 6.79 21.39 -7.80
CA ASP A 327 6.24 21.67 -9.13
C ASP A 327 4.95 20.89 -9.41
N ILE A 328 4.86 19.64 -8.92
CA ILE A 328 3.62 18.86 -9.01
C ILE A 328 2.53 19.53 -8.18
N ALA A 329 2.87 20.01 -6.98
CA ALA A 329 1.93 20.75 -6.12
C ALA A 329 1.45 22.04 -6.79
N ARG A 330 2.35 22.81 -7.41
CA ARG A 330 2.01 24.03 -8.17
C ARG A 330 1.12 23.71 -9.38
N ALA A 331 1.41 22.64 -10.12
CA ALA A 331 0.62 22.23 -11.28
C ALA A 331 -0.78 21.77 -10.89
N LEU A 332 -0.92 21.02 -9.79
CA LEU A 332 -2.23 20.65 -9.23
C LEU A 332 -2.99 21.89 -8.76
N ALA A 333 -2.29 22.80 -8.11
CA ALA A 333 -2.82 24.08 -7.64
C ALA A 333 -3.44 24.94 -8.73
N GLY A 334 -2.80 25.02 -9.87
CA GLY A 334 -3.29 25.81 -11.00
C GLY A 334 -4.56 25.28 -11.66
N ARG A 335 -4.95 24.04 -11.34
CA ARG A 335 -6.15 23.38 -11.89
C ARG A 335 -7.37 23.46 -10.96
N ASP A 336 -7.17 23.77 -9.69
CA ASP A 336 -8.25 23.81 -8.70
C ASP A 336 -8.60 25.25 -8.32
N GLY A 337 -9.90 25.59 -8.39
CA GLY A 337 -10.41 26.92 -8.09
C GLY A 337 -10.63 27.23 -6.60
N GLY A 338 -10.28 26.32 -5.70
CA GLY A 338 -10.60 26.45 -4.27
C GLY A 338 -9.46 26.15 -3.32
N TRP A 339 -8.82 27.19 -2.75
CA TRP A 339 -7.79 27.07 -1.70
C TRP A 339 -8.34 27.38 -0.33
N THR A 340 -7.92 26.59 0.66
CA THR A 340 -8.22 26.89 2.07
C THR A 340 -6.92 27.16 2.82
N ARG A 341 -6.89 28.28 3.54
CA ARG A 341 -5.74 28.64 4.38
C ARG A 341 -5.76 27.84 5.68
N LEU A 342 -4.62 27.25 6.02
CA LEU A 342 -4.35 26.69 7.32
C LEU A 342 -3.46 27.67 8.08
N PHE A 343 -3.87 28.07 9.29
CA PHE A 343 -3.03 28.87 10.18
C PHE A 343 -2.33 27.95 11.15
N LEU A 344 -0.99 27.94 11.09
CA LEU A 344 -0.15 27.18 11.98
C LEU A 344 0.49 28.14 13.00
N ASP A 345 0.68 27.68 14.23
CA ASP A 345 1.48 28.41 15.21
C ASP A 345 2.98 28.38 14.81
N PRO A 346 3.85 29.14 15.51
CA PRO A 346 5.30 29.13 15.23
C PRO A 346 5.99 27.78 15.37
N HIS A 347 5.32 26.79 15.96
CA HIS A 347 5.79 25.42 16.14
C HIS A 347 5.17 24.42 15.13
N GLY A 348 4.40 24.93 14.14
CA GLY A 348 3.70 24.11 13.16
C GLY A 348 2.45 23.41 13.71
N GLN A 349 1.96 23.83 14.90
CA GLN A 349 0.77 23.29 15.52
C GLN A 349 -0.48 24.02 15.05
N VAL A 350 -1.57 23.28 14.88
CA VAL A 350 -2.85 23.82 14.44
C VAL A 350 -3.61 24.47 15.59
N VAL A 351 -4.06 25.70 15.42
CA VAL A 351 -4.79 26.49 16.41
C VAL A 351 -6.31 26.27 16.28
N GLU A 352 -7.00 26.34 17.36
CA GLU A 352 -8.31 25.97 17.86
C GLU A 352 -9.55 26.61 17.18
N THR A 353 -10.72 25.92 17.19
CA THR A 353 -12.06 26.52 17.11
C THR A 353 -13.07 25.78 18.00
N ASP A 354 -13.94 26.54 18.68
CA ASP A 354 -15.03 26.02 19.51
C ASP A 354 -16.27 25.72 18.65
N ALA A 355 -16.64 24.46 18.49
CA ALA A 355 -17.92 24.06 17.90
C ALA A 355 -18.37 22.68 18.39
N HIS A 356 -19.68 22.47 18.53
CA HIS A 356 -20.31 21.24 19.01
C HIS A 356 -20.11 20.01 18.09
N SER A 357 -19.87 20.23 16.80
CA SER A 357 -19.50 19.18 15.84
C SER A 357 -18.24 19.64 15.11
N PRO A 358 -17.37 18.71 14.68
CA PRO A 358 -16.21 19.10 13.90
C PRO A 358 -16.60 19.92 12.70
N THR A 359 -16.23 21.21 12.68
CA THR A 359 -16.46 22.10 11.54
C THR A 359 -15.61 21.63 10.35
N GLU A 360 -15.94 22.07 9.14
CA GLU A 360 -15.12 21.72 7.97
C GLU A 360 -13.68 22.22 8.13
N SER A 361 -13.47 23.36 8.76
CA SER A 361 -12.12 23.84 9.10
C SER A 361 -11.41 22.90 10.09
N MET A 362 -12.08 22.43 11.14
CA MET A 362 -11.50 21.42 12.06
C MET A 362 -11.19 20.11 11.33
N ARG A 363 -12.07 19.65 10.46
CA ARG A 363 -11.83 18.44 9.65
C ARG A 363 -10.58 18.58 8.79
N ARG A 364 -10.39 19.75 8.17
CA ARG A 364 -9.19 20.03 7.37
C ARG A 364 -7.94 20.09 8.23
N LEU A 365 -8.02 20.75 9.39
CA LEU A 365 -6.92 20.80 10.35
C LEU A 365 -6.49 19.42 10.85
N LEU A 366 -7.47 18.60 11.24
CA LEU A 366 -7.23 17.24 11.72
C LEU A 366 -6.66 16.34 10.62
N ARG A 367 -7.18 16.43 9.37
CA ARG A 367 -6.61 15.72 8.24
C ARG A 367 -5.14 16.12 8.01
N ALA A 368 -4.88 17.41 8.07
CA ALA A 368 -3.53 17.93 7.92
C ALA A 368 -2.60 17.51 9.05
N ARG A 369 -3.05 17.37 10.30
CA ARG A 369 -2.27 16.91 11.45
C ARG A 369 -2.01 15.40 11.39
N ASP A 370 -3.06 14.60 11.16
CA ASP A 370 -3.03 13.16 11.42
C ASP A 370 -2.51 12.35 10.22
N GLN A 371 -2.86 12.73 8.97
CA GLN A 371 -2.49 12.10 7.70
C GLN A 371 -2.91 10.62 7.58
N HIS A 372 -2.89 9.86 8.67
CA HIS A 372 -3.33 8.47 8.78
C HIS A 372 -3.99 8.19 10.13
N CYS A 373 -4.51 6.99 10.29
CA CYS A 373 -5.05 6.50 11.55
C CYS A 373 -4.02 6.65 12.68
N ARG A 374 -4.47 7.20 13.82
CA ARG A 374 -3.64 7.51 14.97
C ARG A 374 -3.53 6.37 15.99
N PHE A 375 -3.83 5.15 15.56
CA PHE A 375 -3.52 3.95 16.34
C PHE A 375 -2.06 3.53 16.08
N PRO A 376 -1.30 3.07 17.08
CA PRO A 376 0.10 2.67 16.94
C PRO A 376 0.34 1.74 15.75
N GLY A 377 1.27 2.12 14.87
CA GLY A 377 1.66 1.33 13.69
C GLY A 377 0.66 1.32 12.53
N CYS A 378 -0.54 1.91 12.66
CA CYS A 378 -1.52 1.95 11.58
C CYS A 378 -1.22 3.07 10.58
N ARG A 379 -1.26 2.74 9.29
CA ARG A 379 -1.05 3.69 8.19
C ARG A 379 -2.26 3.88 7.29
N GLN A 380 -3.46 3.55 7.78
CA GLN A 380 -4.69 3.77 7.02
C GLN A 380 -4.89 5.28 6.81
N PRO A 381 -4.99 5.76 5.56
CA PRO A 381 -5.06 7.18 5.26
C PRO A 381 -6.35 7.83 5.80
N VAL A 382 -6.27 9.11 6.16
CA VAL A 382 -7.37 9.84 6.85
C VAL A 382 -8.70 9.83 6.12
N HIS A 383 -8.72 9.73 4.77
CA HIS A 383 -9.96 9.66 4.01
C HIS A 383 -10.74 8.35 4.22
N ARG A 384 -10.10 7.34 4.84
CA ARG A 384 -10.72 6.07 5.27
C ARG A 384 -10.84 5.98 6.79
N CYS A 385 -10.75 7.11 7.49
CA CYS A 385 -10.84 7.21 8.93
C CYS A 385 -12.00 8.07 9.35
N ASP A 386 -12.59 7.74 10.50
CA ASP A 386 -13.54 8.59 11.21
C ASP A 386 -12.76 9.60 12.06
N ILE A 387 -13.33 10.80 12.27
CA ILE A 387 -12.84 11.71 13.31
C ILE A 387 -13.52 11.30 14.61
N ASP A 388 -12.73 10.93 15.60
CA ASP A 388 -13.19 10.36 16.85
C ASP A 388 -12.71 11.19 18.05
N HIS A 389 -13.56 11.24 19.11
CA HIS A 389 -13.21 11.87 20.38
C HIS A 389 -12.32 10.95 21.21
N THR A 390 -11.14 11.38 21.59
CA THR A 390 -10.23 10.60 22.46
C THR A 390 -10.84 10.41 23.84
N TRP A 391 -11.44 11.46 24.42
CA TRP A 391 -12.38 11.38 25.53
C TRP A 391 -13.81 11.48 24.98
N ASP A 392 -14.57 10.43 25.18
CA ASP A 392 -15.90 10.24 24.61
C ASP A 392 -16.85 11.42 24.91
N HIS A 393 -17.50 11.94 23.87
CA HIS A 393 -18.46 13.03 23.96
C HIS A 393 -19.64 12.70 24.90
N ALA A 394 -20.10 11.46 24.88
CA ALA A 394 -21.17 11.00 25.78
C ALA A 394 -20.77 11.03 27.27
N LYS A 395 -19.46 11.10 27.56
CA LYS A 395 -18.88 11.24 28.91
C LYS A 395 -18.42 12.66 29.22
N GLY A 396 -18.85 13.65 28.42
CA GLY A 396 -18.52 15.06 28.61
C GLY A 396 -17.26 15.53 27.88
N GLY A 397 -16.72 14.73 26.96
CA GLY A 397 -15.61 15.14 26.09
C GLY A 397 -16.02 16.24 25.12
N SER A 398 -15.25 17.33 25.09
CA SER A 398 -15.51 18.46 24.18
C SER A 398 -15.05 18.17 22.76
N THR A 399 -15.76 18.77 21.77
CA THR A 399 -15.36 18.73 20.36
C THR A 399 -14.27 19.77 20.13
N ARG A 400 -13.04 19.43 20.48
CA ARG A 400 -11.84 20.27 20.34
C ARG A 400 -10.75 19.50 19.61
N VAL A 401 -9.87 20.21 18.91
CA VAL A 401 -8.77 19.59 18.16
C VAL A 401 -7.85 18.76 19.07
N ASP A 402 -7.70 19.18 20.33
CA ASP A 402 -6.94 18.47 21.36
C ASP A 402 -7.69 17.29 22.01
N ASN A 403 -8.92 17.00 21.58
CA ASN A 403 -9.72 15.83 21.96
C ASN A 403 -10.22 15.04 20.74
N LEU A 404 -9.72 15.33 19.55
CA LEU A 404 -10.14 14.68 18.32
C LEU A 404 -8.94 14.05 17.61
N ALA A 405 -9.14 12.87 17.03
CA ALA A 405 -8.14 12.18 16.22
C ALA A 405 -8.79 11.33 15.12
N HIS A 406 -8.07 11.10 14.03
CA HIS A 406 -8.52 10.18 12.98
C HIS A 406 -8.23 8.73 13.38
N LEU A 407 -9.26 7.91 13.42
CA LEU A 407 -9.16 6.46 13.62
C LEU A 407 -9.87 5.73 12.48
N CYS A 408 -9.21 4.74 11.90
CA CYS A 408 -9.90 3.87 10.95
C CYS A 408 -10.98 3.06 11.66
N ARG A 409 -11.97 2.59 10.93
CA ARG A 409 -13.13 1.89 11.51
C ARG A 409 -12.72 0.75 12.44
N GLY A 410 -11.70 -0.03 12.06
CA GLY A 410 -11.18 -1.12 12.88
C GLY A 410 -10.63 -0.68 14.24
N HIS A 411 -9.89 0.42 14.29
CA HIS A 411 -9.28 0.92 15.54
C HIS A 411 -10.21 1.85 16.35
N HIS A 412 -11.16 2.52 15.70
CA HIS A 412 -12.22 3.26 16.38
C HIS A 412 -13.00 2.33 17.32
N VAL A 413 -13.35 1.12 16.86
CA VAL A 413 -14.16 0.18 17.66
C VAL A 413 -13.41 -0.34 18.89
N LEU A 414 -12.07 -0.38 18.92
CA LEU A 414 -11.31 -0.96 20.04
C LEU A 414 -11.54 -0.27 21.38
N LYS A 415 -11.86 1.00 21.38
CA LYS A 415 -12.19 1.78 22.58
C LYS A 415 -13.69 1.95 22.82
N HIS A 416 -14.54 1.41 21.93
CA HIS A 416 -16.00 1.55 22.02
C HIS A 416 -16.54 0.73 23.19
N PRO A 417 -17.63 1.19 23.86
CA PRO A 417 -18.30 0.44 24.92
C PRO A 417 -18.78 -0.96 24.52
N ASP A 418 -18.96 -1.23 23.24
CA ASP A 418 -19.33 -2.55 22.72
C ASP A 418 -18.21 -3.59 22.87
N VAL A 419 -16.97 -3.17 23.08
CA VAL A 419 -15.89 -4.07 23.45
C VAL A 419 -15.95 -4.36 24.93
N PRO A 420 -15.96 -5.64 25.37
CA PRO A 420 -15.91 -5.98 26.79
C PRO A 420 -14.73 -5.29 27.49
N GLU A 421 -14.93 -4.82 28.73
CA GLU A 421 -13.94 -4.03 29.44
C GLU A 421 -12.55 -4.68 29.52
N PRO A 422 -12.43 -6.01 29.76
CA PRO A 422 -11.13 -6.67 29.78
C PRO A 422 -10.36 -6.63 28.44
N GLN A 423 -11.03 -6.45 27.29
CA GLN A 423 -10.45 -6.42 25.96
C GLN A 423 -10.47 -5.02 25.34
N ARG A 424 -10.86 -3.98 26.11
CA ARG A 424 -11.01 -2.63 25.61
C ARG A 424 -9.71 -1.85 25.71
N TRP A 425 -9.31 -1.24 24.61
CA TRP A 425 -8.24 -0.27 24.57
C TRP A 425 -8.70 1.08 25.14
N THR A 426 -7.78 1.78 25.77
CA THR A 426 -8.02 3.16 26.22
C THR A 426 -7.00 4.10 25.56
N VAL A 427 -7.43 5.36 25.34
CA VAL A 427 -6.58 6.37 24.74
C VAL A 427 -6.67 7.67 25.50
N ARG A 428 -5.53 8.35 25.66
CA ARG A 428 -5.44 9.68 26.23
C ARG A 428 -4.67 10.58 25.27
N GLN A 429 -5.20 11.76 25.01
CA GLN A 429 -4.53 12.76 24.18
C GLN A 429 -3.77 13.73 25.07
N HIS A 430 -2.51 13.98 24.70
CA HIS A 430 -1.61 14.93 25.33
C HIS A 430 -1.41 16.16 24.44
N PRO A 431 -0.87 17.28 24.98
CA PRO A 431 -0.52 18.45 24.21
C PRO A 431 0.32 18.10 22.97
N GLY A 432 0.12 18.84 21.86
CA GLY A 432 0.79 18.54 20.60
C GLY A 432 0.15 17.41 19.80
N GLY A 433 -1.02 16.90 20.23
CA GLY A 433 -1.74 15.83 19.52
C GLY A 433 -1.09 14.45 19.68
N VAL A 434 -0.25 14.26 20.68
CA VAL A 434 0.32 12.96 21.05
C VAL A 434 -0.76 12.08 21.64
N LEU A 435 -0.90 10.85 21.18
CA LEU A 435 -1.85 9.87 21.72
C LEU A 435 -1.10 8.80 22.50
N GLU A 436 -1.50 8.60 23.75
CA GLU A 436 -1.07 7.50 24.60
C GLU A 436 -2.17 6.45 24.60
N TRP A 437 -1.88 5.30 24.03
CA TRP A 437 -2.75 4.13 24.00
C TRP A 437 -2.34 3.14 25.07
N ARG A 438 -3.31 2.62 25.80
CA ARG A 438 -3.09 1.52 26.73
C ARG A 438 -3.86 0.30 26.24
N SER A 439 -3.14 -0.78 26.07
CA SER A 439 -3.69 -2.06 25.65
C SER A 439 -4.43 -2.78 26.80
N PRO A 440 -5.31 -3.76 26.49
CA PRO A 440 -5.92 -4.63 27.48
C PRO A 440 -4.96 -5.32 28.43
N LEU A 441 -3.79 -5.73 27.93
CA LEU A 441 -2.73 -6.35 28.74
C LEU A 441 -1.83 -5.34 29.48
N GLY A 442 -2.19 -4.04 29.44
CA GLY A 442 -1.53 -2.98 30.17
C GLY A 442 -0.32 -2.35 29.49
N ALA A 443 0.06 -2.78 28.29
CA ALA A 443 1.13 -2.14 27.53
C ALA A 443 0.74 -0.72 27.13
N VAL A 444 1.72 0.20 27.16
CA VAL A 444 1.53 1.60 26.79
C VAL A 444 2.27 1.90 25.50
N HIS A 445 1.55 2.43 24.54
CA HIS A 445 2.08 2.79 23.23
C HIS A 445 1.81 4.27 22.96
N THR A 446 2.85 5.00 22.54
CA THR A 446 2.73 6.42 22.19
C THR A 446 2.73 6.60 20.69
N ASP A 447 1.73 7.32 20.17
CA ASP A 447 1.66 7.72 18.78
C ASP A 447 1.80 9.24 18.67
N HIS A 448 2.79 9.68 17.90
CA HIS A 448 3.05 11.09 17.61
C HIS A 448 2.37 11.47 16.29
N ALA A 449 1.79 12.67 16.24
CA ALA A 449 1.39 13.23 14.97
C ALA A 449 2.62 13.27 14.03
N PRO A 450 2.50 12.85 12.76
CA PRO A 450 3.62 12.91 11.84
C PRO A 450 4.24 14.30 11.86
N SER A 451 5.57 14.37 12.09
CA SER A 451 6.27 15.63 11.99
C SER A 451 6.09 16.13 10.55
N ARG A 452 5.45 17.27 10.42
CA ARG A 452 5.49 17.99 9.16
C ARG A 452 6.91 18.39 8.89
N VAL A 453 7.31 18.39 7.63
CA VAL A 453 8.61 18.93 7.22
C VAL A 453 8.78 20.25 7.96
N ALA A 454 9.70 20.29 8.91
CA ALA A 454 10.01 21.51 9.62
C ALA A 454 10.53 22.48 8.58
N PHE A 455 9.73 23.48 8.27
CA PHE A 455 10.17 24.61 7.48
C PHE A 455 11.09 25.45 8.38
N VAL A 456 12.37 25.11 8.37
CA VAL A 456 13.42 25.91 9.03
C VAL A 456 13.90 26.96 8.04
#